data_46d836d4ca5ce799c8aeccfae329c7d7
#
_entry.id   46d836d4ca5ce799c8aeccfae329c7d7
#
_cell.length_a   1.000
_cell.length_b   1.000
_cell.length_c   1.000
_cell.angle_alpha   90.00
_cell.angle_beta   90.00
_cell.angle_gamma   90.00
#
_symmetry.space_group_name_H-M   'P 1'
#
loop_
_entity.id
_entity.type
_entity.pdbx_description
1 polymer ?
#
loop_
_entity_poly.entity_id
_entity_poly.type
_entity_poly.pdbx_seq_one_letter_code
_entity_poly.pdbx_strand_id
1 'polypeptide(L)'
;MNTTNNTSKLVILGLMTGILLLMAYTPLGYLNIGPLAITFNVIPVAIAAITLGPAGGAAIGAVFGMTSFLQCIGIGGSSAMGAMLFSINPFLAFVQRFVPRMLDGLLLGYIFQFVRRRTDAYMASLVTGFCSAFLNTVFFMTALVVLFGNTEYMLSLIHISEPTRLQLI
;
A
#
# COMPACT_ATOMS: atom_id res chain seq x y z
N MET A 1 18.06 -29.20 -7.07
CA MET A 1 17.11 -28.11 -6.74
C MET A 1 16.87 -28.17 -5.25
N ASN A 2 17.34 -27.16 -4.48
CA ASN A 2 17.37 -27.23 -3.01
C ASN A 2 15.96 -27.03 -2.44
N THR A 3 15.34 -28.11 -2.01
CA THR A 3 14.01 -28.13 -1.35
C THR A 3 14.01 -27.27 -0.08
N THR A 4 15.10 -27.25 0.67
CA THR A 4 15.30 -26.40 1.87
C THR A 4 15.14 -24.90 1.59
N ASN A 5 15.63 -24.40 0.46
CA ASN A 5 15.49 -22.99 0.08
C ASN A 5 14.03 -22.62 -0.25
N ASN A 6 13.26 -23.51 -0.82
CA ASN A 6 11.86 -23.26 -1.15
C ASN A 6 10.97 -23.28 0.10
N THR A 7 11.20 -24.20 1.03
CA THR A 7 10.49 -24.27 2.30
C THR A 7 10.73 -23.01 3.14
N SER A 8 12.00 -22.55 3.24
CA SER A 8 12.34 -21.33 3.96
C SER A 8 11.66 -20.09 3.38
N LYS A 9 11.61 -19.97 2.05
CA LYS A 9 10.87 -18.88 1.38
C LYS A 9 9.38 -18.91 1.67
N LEU A 10 8.78 -20.10 1.67
CA LEU A 10 7.36 -20.26 1.97
C LEU A 10 7.04 -19.88 3.42
N VAL A 11 7.91 -20.27 4.36
CA VAL A 11 7.76 -19.90 5.79
C VAL A 11 7.84 -18.39 5.98
N ILE A 12 8.81 -17.72 5.36
CA ILE A 12 8.94 -16.27 5.43
C ILE A 12 7.72 -15.58 4.81
N LEU A 13 7.25 -16.07 3.67
CA LEU A 13 6.05 -15.53 3.02
C LEU A 13 4.82 -15.68 3.91
N GLY A 14 4.62 -16.85 4.52
CA GLY A 14 3.54 -17.09 5.46
C GLY A 14 3.62 -16.20 6.71
N LEU A 15 4.84 -16.04 7.27
CA LEU A 15 5.06 -15.17 8.42
C LEU A 15 4.74 -13.71 8.09
N MET A 16 5.26 -13.19 6.98
CA MET A 16 4.98 -11.79 6.56
C MET A 16 3.51 -11.58 6.24
N THR A 17 2.84 -12.56 5.62
CA THR A 17 1.39 -12.53 5.42
C THR A 17 0.64 -12.47 6.74
N GLY A 18 1.02 -13.30 7.72
CA GLY A 18 0.40 -13.30 9.06
C GLY A 18 0.58 -11.97 9.78
N ILE A 19 1.79 -11.41 9.77
CA ILE A 19 2.07 -10.09 10.36
C ILE A 19 1.25 -9.00 9.66
N LEU A 20 1.19 -9.02 8.32
CA LEU A 20 0.42 -8.06 7.55
C LEU A 20 -1.08 -8.13 7.90
N LEU A 21 -1.65 -9.34 7.99
CA LEU A 21 -3.05 -9.53 8.37
C LEU A 21 -3.31 -9.04 9.80
N LEU A 22 -2.44 -9.36 10.75
CA LEU A 22 -2.53 -8.84 12.12
C LEU A 22 -2.51 -7.31 12.12
N MET A 23 -1.58 -6.69 11.42
CA MET A 23 -1.49 -5.23 11.33
C MET A 23 -2.71 -4.64 10.61
N ALA A 24 -3.19 -5.26 9.53
CA ALA A 24 -4.33 -4.77 8.75
C ALA A 24 -5.65 -4.74 9.55
N TYR A 25 -5.84 -5.70 10.45
CA TYR A 25 -7.06 -5.85 11.25
C TYR A 25 -6.94 -5.35 12.70
N THR A 26 -5.80 -4.78 13.07
CA THR A 26 -5.57 -4.13 14.36
C THR A 26 -5.29 -2.63 14.18
N PRO A 27 -5.50 -1.80 15.21
CA PRO A 27 -5.16 -0.37 15.15
C PRO A 27 -3.68 -0.10 14.91
N LEU A 28 -2.80 -1.11 15.07
CA LEU A 28 -1.35 -0.99 14.84
C LEU A 28 -0.98 -0.74 13.38
N GLY A 29 -1.80 -1.16 12.43
CA GLY A 29 -1.52 -1.02 10.99
C GLY A 29 -1.86 0.34 10.41
N TYR A 30 -2.70 1.13 11.09
CA TYR A 30 -3.19 2.42 10.58
C TYR A 30 -3.17 3.49 11.66
N LEU A 31 -2.45 4.58 11.40
CA LEU A 31 -2.57 5.82 12.14
C LEU A 31 -3.55 6.73 11.41
N ASN A 32 -4.77 6.85 11.93
CA ASN A 32 -5.78 7.73 11.37
C ASN A 32 -5.51 9.17 11.83
N ILE A 33 -5.13 10.03 10.90
CA ILE A 33 -4.96 11.46 11.11
C ILE A 33 -6.02 12.17 10.27
N GLY A 34 -7.22 12.37 10.85
CA GLY A 34 -8.36 12.91 10.14
C GLY A 34 -8.85 11.99 9.02
N PRO A 35 -9.09 12.50 7.80
CA PRO A 35 -9.55 11.69 6.66
C PRO A 35 -8.45 10.82 6.04
N LEU A 36 -7.18 11.08 6.37
CA LEU A 36 -6.04 10.31 5.89
C LEU A 36 -5.60 9.27 6.92
N ALA A 37 -5.25 8.08 6.44
CA ALA A 37 -4.66 7.03 7.25
C ALA A 37 -3.22 6.77 6.78
N ILE A 38 -2.26 6.96 7.67
CA ILE A 38 -0.89 6.50 7.44
C ILE A 38 -0.85 5.01 7.71
N THR A 39 -0.37 4.22 6.77
CA THR A 39 -0.31 2.77 6.91
C THR A 39 1.11 2.28 7.19
N PHE A 40 1.24 1.47 8.24
CA PHE A 40 2.48 0.73 8.55
C PHE A 40 2.53 -0.64 7.85
N ASN A 41 1.47 -1.03 7.16
CA ASN A 41 1.41 -2.30 6.42
C ASN A 41 2.44 -2.39 5.26
N VAL A 42 3.07 -1.27 4.92
CA VAL A 42 4.20 -1.25 3.96
C VAL A 42 5.47 -1.93 4.52
N ILE A 43 5.60 -2.04 5.86
CA ILE A 43 6.78 -2.65 6.51
C ILE A 43 6.91 -4.15 6.16
N PRO A 44 5.90 -5.00 6.36
CA PRO A 44 5.95 -6.40 5.92
C PRO A 44 6.20 -6.57 4.43
N VAL A 45 5.66 -5.67 3.59
CA VAL A 45 5.90 -5.66 2.13
C VAL A 45 7.37 -5.39 1.83
N ALA A 46 7.97 -4.37 2.47
CA ALA A 46 9.39 -4.05 2.30
C ALA A 46 10.30 -5.18 2.77
N ILE A 47 10.03 -5.79 3.92
CA ILE A 47 10.80 -6.93 4.43
C ILE A 47 10.70 -8.11 3.47
N ALA A 48 9.52 -8.43 2.95
CA ALA A 48 9.35 -9.50 1.98
C ALA A 48 10.10 -9.20 0.66
N ALA A 49 10.07 -7.95 0.19
CA ALA A 49 10.82 -7.52 -1.00
C ALA A 49 12.33 -7.65 -0.81
N ILE A 50 12.86 -7.32 0.38
CA ILE A 50 14.28 -7.44 0.72
C ILE A 50 14.72 -8.91 0.83
N THR A 51 13.92 -9.74 1.48
CA THR A 51 14.30 -11.14 1.81
C THR A 51 14.00 -12.13 0.68
N LEU A 52 12.87 -11.98 0.01
CA LEU A 52 12.38 -12.89 -1.03
C LEU A 52 12.53 -12.33 -2.45
N GLY A 53 12.93 -11.06 -2.57
CA GLY A 53 13.07 -10.37 -3.85
C GLY A 53 11.74 -9.87 -4.43
N PRO A 54 11.74 -9.45 -5.74
CA PRO A 54 10.58 -8.80 -6.36
C PRO A 54 9.31 -9.64 -6.32
N ALA A 55 9.41 -10.94 -6.53
CA ALA A 55 8.26 -11.84 -6.51
C ALA A 55 7.63 -11.95 -5.11
N GLY A 56 8.46 -12.01 -4.06
CA GLY A 56 7.99 -12.01 -2.67
C GLY A 56 7.33 -10.69 -2.28
N GLY A 57 7.95 -9.57 -2.65
CA GLY A 57 7.38 -8.23 -2.46
C GLY A 57 6.03 -8.08 -3.17
N ALA A 58 5.93 -8.50 -4.43
CA ALA A 58 4.68 -8.47 -5.19
C ALA A 58 3.58 -9.34 -4.56
N ALA A 59 3.92 -10.54 -4.07
CA ALA A 59 2.97 -11.44 -3.43
C ALA A 59 2.39 -10.83 -2.15
N ILE A 60 3.24 -10.29 -1.26
CA ILE A 60 2.78 -9.63 -0.02
C ILE A 60 2.07 -8.31 -0.34
N GLY A 61 2.52 -7.56 -1.35
CA GLY A 61 1.82 -6.38 -1.86
C GLY A 61 0.42 -6.69 -2.39
N ALA A 62 0.24 -7.82 -3.07
CA ALA A 62 -1.07 -8.30 -3.52
C ALA A 62 -1.98 -8.65 -2.33
N VAL A 63 -1.46 -9.34 -1.31
CA VAL A 63 -2.21 -9.61 -0.06
C VAL A 63 -2.62 -8.30 0.61
N PHE A 64 -1.71 -7.33 0.68
CA PHE A 64 -2.01 -6.00 1.22
C PHE A 64 -3.09 -5.26 0.42
N GLY A 65 -3.03 -5.35 -0.91
CA GLY A 65 -4.06 -4.79 -1.79
C GLY A 65 -5.43 -5.42 -1.57
N MET A 66 -5.47 -6.75 -1.43
CA MET A 66 -6.69 -7.51 -1.17
C MET A 66 -7.30 -7.16 0.20
N THR A 67 -6.50 -7.16 1.27
CA THR A 67 -6.98 -6.79 2.62
C THR A 67 -7.52 -5.36 2.65
N SER A 68 -6.85 -4.44 1.96
CA SER A 68 -7.31 -3.06 1.85
C SER A 68 -8.61 -2.91 1.05
N PHE A 69 -8.84 -3.75 0.05
CA PHE A 69 -10.11 -3.81 -0.66
C PHE A 69 -11.22 -4.38 0.22
N LEU A 70 -10.96 -5.43 1.01
CA LEU A 70 -11.93 -5.98 1.96
C LEU A 70 -12.38 -4.93 2.99
N GLN A 71 -11.47 -4.06 3.42
CA GLN A 71 -11.80 -2.94 4.30
C GLN A 71 -12.70 -1.87 3.63
N CYS A 72 -12.69 -1.75 2.30
CA CYS A 72 -13.66 -0.90 1.58
C CYS A 72 -15.09 -1.43 1.67
N ILE A 73 -15.23 -2.76 1.77
CA ILE A 73 -16.52 -3.45 1.91
C ILE A 73 -16.98 -3.48 3.39
N GLY A 74 -16.13 -3.02 4.32
CA GLY A 74 -16.42 -3.03 5.75
C GLY A 74 -15.99 -4.30 6.48
N ILE A 75 -15.26 -5.20 5.84
CA ILE A 75 -14.76 -6.43 6.46
C ILE A 75 -13.47 -6.13 7.23
N GLY A 76 -13.54 -6.22 8.56
CA GLY A 76 -12.37 -6.08 9.44
C GLY A 76 -11.90 -4.65 9.72
N GLY A 77 -12.71 -3.65 9.42
CA GLY A 77 -12.44 -2.24 9.65
C GLY A 77 -13.03 -1.38 8.53
N SER A 78 -13.57 -0.22 8.84
CA SER A 78 -14.14 0.67 7.83
C SER A 78 -13.14 1.75 7.45
N SER A 79 -12.71 1.76 6.20
CA SER A 79 -12.06 2.93 5.62
C SER A 79 -13.14 3.86 5.04
N ALA A 80 -13.40 5.01 5.67
CA ALA A 80 -14.42 5.95 5.22
C ALA A 80 -14.23 6.33 3.74
N MET A 81 -13.00 6.66 3.34
CA MET A 81 -12.65 6.90 1.94
C MET A 81 -12.85 5.65 1.06
N GLY A 82 -12.52 4.46 1.59
CA GLY A 82 -12.71 3.21 0.84
C GLY A 82 -14.17 2.91 0.56
N ALA A 83 -15.05 3.07 1.54
CA ALA A 83 -16.48 2.86 1.39
C ALA A 83 -17.11 3.82 0.36
N MET A 84 -16.67 5.08 0.36
CA MET A 84 -17.09 6.06 -0.63
C MET A 84 -16.66 5.69 -2.05
N LEU A 85 -15.41 5.32 -2.25
CA LEU A 85 -14.89 4.89 -3.56
C LEU A 85 -15.61 3.64 -4.06
N PHE A 86 -15.93 2.71 -3.16
CA PHE A 86 -16.68 1.50 -3.47
C PHE A 86 -18.11 1.81 -3.91
N SER A 87 -18.78 2.79 -3.29
CA SER A 87 -20.12 3.21 -3.67
C SER A 87 -20.20 3.88 -5.05
N ILE A 88 -19.12 4.52 -5.51
CA ILE A 88 -19.02 5.14 -6.84
C ILE A 88 -18.80 4.05 -7.90
N ASN A 89 -17.79 3.22 -7.76
CA ASN A 89 -17.50 2.13 -8.68
C ASN A 89 -16.64 1.04 -7.98
N PRO A 90 -17.24 -0.15 -7.70
CA PRO A 90 -16.53 -1.23 -7.02
C PRO A 90 -15.30 -1.75 -7.77
N PHE A 91 -15.36 -1.78 -9.11
CA PHE A 91 -14.26 -2.27 -9.94
C PHE A 91 -13.06 -1.31 -9.91
N LEU A 92 -13.32 -0.02 -10.05
CA LEU A 92 -12.26 1.00 -9.95
C LEU A 92 -11.66 1.05 -8.55
N ALA A 93 -12.46 0.88 -7.51
CA ALA A 93 -11.99 0.79 -6.13
C ALA A 93 -11.07 -0.43 -5.91
N PHE A 94 -11.39 -1.57 -6.53
CA PHE A 94 -10.52 -2.75 -6.51
C PHE A 94 -9.17 -2.47 -7.19
N VAL A 95 -9.20 -1.94 -8.41
CA VAL A 95 -7.98 -1.63 -9.17
C VAL A 95 -7.11 -0.63 -8.41
N GLN A 96 -7.71 0.43 -7.87
CA GLN A 96 -7.02 1.47 -7.10
C GLN A 96 -6.36 0.92 -5.81
N ARG A 97 -6.96 -0.09 -5.18
CA ARG A 97 -6.44 -0.68 -3.94
C ARG A 97 -5.44 -1.81 -4.19
N PHE A 98 -5.64 -2.59 -5.23
CA PHE A 98 -4.84 -3.79 -5.50
C PHE A 98 -3.58 -3.51 -6.32
N VAL A 99 -3.74 -2.83 -7.47
CA VAL A 99 -2.64 -2.65 -8.44
C VAL A 99 -1.49 -1.83 -7.89
N PRO A 100 -1.70 -0.66 -7.26
CA PRO A 100 -0.60 0.15 -6.73
C PRO A 100 0.24 -0.59 -5.70
N ARG A 101 -0.38 -1.37 -4.82
CA ARG A 101 0.30 -2.10 -3.75
C ARG A 101 1.09 -3.30 -4.25
N MET A 102 0.57 -4.00 -5.24
CA MET A 102 1.29 -5.09 -5.90
C MET A 102 2.51 -4.56 -6.65
N LEU A 103 2.35 -3.45 -7.40
CA LEU A 103 3.45 -2.79 -8.10
C LEU A 103 4.50 -2.23 -7.14
N ASP A 104 4.08 -1.63 -6.04
CA ASP A 104 4.98 -1.14 -4.99
C ASP A 104 5.87 -2.27 -4.49
N GLY A 105 5.31 -3.39 -4.05
CA GLY A 105 6.08 -4.54 -3.57
C GLY A 105 7.04 -5.11 -4.63
N LEU A 106 6.64 -5.14 -5.89
CA LEU A 106 7.47 -5.59 -6.99
C LEU A 106 8.67 -4.65 -7.23
N LEU A 107 8.41 -3.35 -7.29
CA LEU A 107 9.44 -2.33 -7.51
C LEU A 107 10.43 -2.25 -6.34
N LEU A 108 9.96 -2.38 -5.11
CA LEU A 108 10.84 -2.42 -3.94
C LEU A 108 11.87 -3.53 -4.02
N GLY A 109 11.48 -4.71 -4.49
CA GLY A 109 12.41 -5.82 -4.70
C GLY A 109 13.45 -5.51 -5.77
N TYR A 110 13.09 -4.82 -6.86
CA TYR A 110 14.05 -4.39 -7.86
C TYR A 110 14.97 -3.27 -7.35
N ILE A 111 14.43 -2.29 -6.62
CA ILE A 111 15.22 -1.22 -5.99
C ILE A 111 16.25 -1.81 -5.04
N PHE A 112 15.83 -2.75 -4.18
CA PHE A 112 16.76 -3.42 -3.27
C PHE A 112 17.90 -4.13 -4.03
N GLN A 113 17.58 -4.91 -5.06
CA GLN A 113 18.57 -5.61 -5.86
C GLN A 113 19.53 -4.66 -6.57
N PHE A 114 19.03 -3.53 -7.09
CA PHE A 114 19.82 -2.53 -7.77
C PHE A 114 20.79 -1.82 -6.80
N VAL A 115 20.27 -1.36 -5.67
CA VAL A 115 21.07 -0.65 -4.65
C VAL A 115 22.09 -1.61 -4.03
N ARG A 116 21.70 -2.86 -3.75
CA ARG A 116 22.56 -3.89 -3.16
C ARG A 116 23.79 -4.21 -4.01
N ARG A 117 23.70 -4.00 -5.33
CA ARG A 117 24.85 -4.19 -6.25
C ARG A 117 25.93 -3.12 -6.09
N ARG A 118 25.60 -1.98 -5.51
CA ARG A 118 26.47 -0.79 -5.40
C ARG A 118 26.83 -0.40 -3.96
N THR A 119 26.09 -0.92 -2.99
CA THR A 119 26.21 -0.56 -1.57
C THR A 119 26.08 -1.79 -0.67
N ASP A 120 26.37 -1.60 0.63
CA ASP A 120 26.19 -2.63 1.64
C ASP A 120 24.72 -2.98 1.86
N ALA A 121 24.50 -4.19 2.42
CA ALA A 121 23.13 -4.68 2.72
C ALA A 121 22.33 -3.73 3.60
N TYR A 122 23.00 -3.13 4.59
CA TYR A 122 22.38 -2.21 5.54
C TYR A 122 21.86 -0.96 4.84
N MET A 123 22.70 -0.30 4.04
CA MET A 123 22.30 0.89 3.28
C MET A 123 21.22 0.57 2.24
N ALA A 124 21.33 -0.58 1.55
CA ALA A 124 20.30 -1.01 0.61
C ALA A 124 18.94 -1.21 1.30
N SER A 125 18.92 -1.79 2.51
CA SER A 125 17.68 -1.97 3.29
C SER A 125 17.08 -0.65 3.76
N LEU A 126 17.91 0.31 4.22
CA LEU A 126 17.45 1.65 4.62
C LEU A 126 16.81 2.40 3.45
N VAL A 127 17.49 2.42 2.29
CA VAL A 127 16.96 3.06 1.07
C VAL A 127 15.65 2.41 0.64
N THR A 128 15.58 1.09 0.64
CA THR A 128 14.35 0.36 0.25
C THR A 128 13.21 0.64 1.21
N GLY A 129 13.48 0.69 2.52
CA GLY A 129 12.46 1.03 3.52
C GLY A 129 11.91 2.45 3.37
N PHE A 130 12.79 3.41 3.10
CA PHE A 130 12.36 4.80 2.81
C PHE A 130 11.55 4.87 1.51
N CYS A 131 12.04 4.23 0.45
CA CYS A 131 11.33 4.17 -0.84
C CYS A 131 9.96 3.49 -0.72
N SER A 132 9.78 2.53 0.19
CA SER A 132 8.51 1.85 0.42
C SER A 132 7.39 2.82 0.80
N ALA A 133 7.62 3.63 1.83
CA ALA A 133 6.62 4.60 2.25
C ALA A 133 6.32 5.64 1.16
N PHE A 134 7.37 6.11 0.47
CA PHE A 134 7.24 7.10 -0.60
C PHE A 134 6.48 6.56 -1.81
N LEU A 135 6.89 5.40 -2.34
CA LEU A 135 6.26 4.79 -3.51
C LEU A 135 4.81 4.39 -3.24
N ASN A 136 4.54 3.81 -2.07
CA ASN A 136 3.17 3.48 -1.68
C ASN A 136 2.26 4.71 -1.72
N THR A 137 2.73 5.85 -1.21
CA THR A 137 1.97 7.11 -1.23
C THR A 137 1.79 7.63 -2.65
N VAL A 138 2.87 7.69 -3.45
CA VAL A 138 2.84 8.18 -4.82
C VAL A 138 1.91 7.33 -5.69
N PHE A 139 2.03 6.01 -5.65
CA PHE A 139 1.18 5.12 -6.45
C PHE A 139 -0.28 5.18 -6.03
N PHE A 140 -0.53 5.24 -4.72
CA PHE A 140 -1.89 5.34 -4.20
C PHE A 140 -2.55 6.65 -4.63
N MET A 141 -1.86 7.78 -4.48
CA MET A 141 -2.38 9.09 -4.88
C MET A 141 -2.53 9.21 -6.38
N THR A 142 -1.56 8.73 -7.17
CA THR A 142 -1.64 8.74 -8.62
C THR A 142 -2.83 7.91 -9.11
N ALA A 143 -3.01 6.70 -8.58
CA ALA A 143 -4.15 5.86 -8.93
C ALA A 143 -5.49 6.50 -8.53
N LEU A 144 -5.53 7.16 -7.36
CA LEU A 144 -6.72 7.89 -6.90
C LEU A 144 -7.08 9.02 -7.87
N VAL A 145 -6.11 9.85 -8.24
CA VAL A 145 -6.35 10.98 -9.17
C VAL A 145 -6.71 10.51 -10.57
N VAL A 146 -6.02 9.50 -11.10
CA VAL A 146 -6.26 9.00 -12.46
C VAL A 146 -7.61 8.31 -12.59
N LEU A 147 -8.01 7.51 -11.58
CA LEU A 147 -9.25 6.72 -11.64
C LEU A 147 -10.48 7.50 -11.18
N PHE A 148 -10.32 8.43 -10.26
CA PHE A 148 -11.44 9.14 -9.61
C PHE A 148 -11.36 10.67 -9.76
N GLY A 149 -10.33 11.22 -10.42
CA GLY A 149 -10.11 12.66 -10.55
C GLY A 149 -11.24 13.44 -11.22
N ASN A 150 -12.02 12.78 -12.08
CA ASN A 150 -13.19 13.35 -12.76
C ASN A 150 -14.53 13.14 -12.01
N THR A 151 -14.49 12.55 -10.82
CA THR A 151 -15.72 12.38 -10.02
C THR A 151 -16.03 13.63 -9.22
N GLU A 152 -17.34 13.95 -9.09
CA GLU A 152 -17.80 15.11 -8.31
C GLU A 152 -17.28 15.14 -6.87
N TYR A 153 -16.97 13.95 -6.31
CA TYR A 153 -16.40 13.83 -4.97
C TYR A 153 -14.98 14.41 -4.88
N MET A 154 -14.12 14.18 -5.89
CA MET A 154 -12.77 14.78 -5.91
C MET A 154 -12.85 16.29 -6.14
N LEU A 155 -13.78 16.74 -6.98
CA LEU A 155 -14.06 18.17 -7.17
C LEU A 155 -14.54 18.82 -5.86
N SER A 156 -15.41 18.17 -5.10
CA SER A 156 -15.86 18.67 -3.79
C SER A 156 -14.74 18.72 -2.75
N LEU A 157 -13.83 17.74 -2.73
CA LEU A 157 -12.64 17.75 -1.84
C LEU A 157 -11.68 18.89 -2.19
N ILE A 158 -11.50 19.19 -3.47
CA ILE A 158 -10.68 20.32 -3.94
C ILE A 158 -11.36 21.64 -3.57
N HIS A 159 -12.69 21.75 -3.73
CA HIS A 159 -13.43 22.95 -3.33
C HIS A 159 -13.51 23.17 -1.81
N ILE A 160 -13.51 22.11 -0.99
CA ILE A 160 -13.43 22.23 0.48
C ILE A 160 -12.04 22.71 0.91
N SER A 161 -10.99 22.43 0.14
CA SER A 161 -9.65 22.92 0.42
C SER A 161 -9.39 24.35 -0.07
N GLU A 162 -10.27 24.94 -0.86
CA GLU A 162 -10.26 26.38 -1.14
C GLU A 162 -10.90 27.13 0.04
N PRO A 163 -10.10 27.88 0.83
CA PRO A 163 -10.68 28.67 1.91
C PRO A 163 -11.61 29.71 1.29
N THR A 164 -12.85 29.60 1.65
CA THR A 164 -13.98 30.51 1.47
C THR A 164 -13.58 31.93 1.07
N ARG A 165 -13.51 32.23 -0.22
CA ARG A 165 -13.43 33.61 -0.72
C ARG A 165 -14.81 34.31 -0.80
N LEU A 166 -15.84 33.73 -0.21
CA LEU A 166 -17.22 34.21 -0.31
C LEU A 166 -17.87 34.53 1.05
N GLN A 167 -17.07 34.99 2.02
CA GLN A 167 -17.65 35.64 3.21
C GLN A 167 -17.03 37.03 3.43
N LEU A 168 -16.97 37.83 2.37
CA LEU A 168 -16.68 39.27 2.47
C LEU A 168 -17.50 40.00 1.38
N ILE A 169 -18.78 40.03 1.53
CA ILE A 169 -19.68 41.10 1.09
C ILE A 169 -20.81 41.21 2.11
#